data_722b35f29e28a3479bf3b82b80ab7b04
#
_entry.id   722b35f29e28a3479bf3b82b80ab7b04
#
_cell.length_a   1.000
_cell.length_b   1.000
_cell.length_c   1.000
_cell.angle_alpha   90.00
_cell.angle_beta   90.00
_cell.angle_gamma   90.00
#
_symmetry.space_group_name_H-M   'P 1'
#
loop_
_entity.id
_entity.type
_entity.pdbx_description
1 polymer ?
#
loop_
_entity_poly.entity_id
_entity_poly.type
_entity_poly.pdbx_seq_one_letter_code
_entity_poly.pdbx_strand_id
1 'polypeptide(L)'
;MRTQRDAASTSVATTGNYVQYVSFDSVDHVVYFGDSKDITEDDLGRVYENMKPRGGTRLYDTIHKYLNQQMNRIDETIKGLSKEVKGLVNDNMSMVAATFAVITDGNDNESTITSLDCKKLFKKYKDDYGGIALFIAANQNASATANLIGIDENNALQMGNDRDSSINAAKAVAQAQVRMVSGTLGGGNG
;
A
#
# COMPACT_ATOMS: atom_id res chain seq x y z
N MET A 1 -9.12 11.50 -4.28
CA MET A 1 -9.85 10.57 -3.42
C MET A 1 -10.89 9.73 -4.18
N ARG A 2 -11.81 10.31 -4.98
CA ARG A 2 -12.72 9.53 -5.85
C ARG A 2 -12.01 8.50 -6.73
N THR A 3 -10.85 8.86 -7.29
CA THR A 3 -10.07 7.99 -8.19
C THR A 3 -9.61 6.69 -7.52
N GLN A 4 -9.24 6.74 -6.23
CA GLN A 4 -8.79 5.56 -5.49
C GLN A 4 -9.96 4.62 -5.15
N ARG A 5 -11.14 5.19 -4.82
CA ARG A 5 -12.36 4.43 -4.62
C ARG A 5 -12.82 3.74 -5.92
N ASP A 6 -12.80 4.49 -7.04
CA ASP A 6 -13.22 3.96 -8.34
C ASP A 6 -12.29 2.83 -8.80
N ALA A 7 -10.97 2.94 -8.54
CA ALA A 7 -10.03 1.89 -8.85
C ALA A 7 -10.20 0.64 -7.97
N ALA A 8 -10.47 0.83 -6.69
CA ALA A 8 -10.75 -0.28 -5.79
C ALA A 8 -12.07 -0.99 -6.16
N SER A 9 -13.06 -0.24 -6.66
CA SER A 9 -14.36 -0.80 -7.10
C SER A 9 -14.28 -1.50 -8.46
N THR A 10 -13.29 -1.18 -9.30
CA THR A 10 -13.07 -1.85 -10.59
C THR A 10 -12.21 -3.10 -10.48
N SER A 11 -11.56 -3.35 -9.35
CA SER A 11 -10.88 -4.62 -9.13
C SER A 11 -11.93 -5.73 -8.99
N VAL A 12 -11.83 -6.75 -9.85
CA VAL A 12 -12.73 -7.91 -9.84
C VAL A 12 -12.37 -8.76 -8.62
N ALA A 13 -12.78 -8.32 -7.45
CA ALA A 13 -12.59 -9.11 -6.25
C ALA A 13 -13.87 -9.90 -5.95
N THR A 14 -13.74 -11.18 -5.97
CA THR A 14 -14.81 -12.09 -5.60
C THR A 14 -14.97 -12.26 -4.08
N THR A 15 -14.07 -11.72 -3.26
CA THR A 15 -14.06 -11.97 -1.80
C THR A 15 -13.66 -10.79 -0.93
N GLY A 16 -13.88 -9.56 -1.39
CA GLY A 16 -13.66 -8.36 -0.60
C GLY A 16 -12.30 -7.68 -0.85
N ASN A 17 -12.36 -6.42 -1.24
CA ASN A 17 -11.20 -5.55 -1.38
C ASN A 17 -11.02 -4.77 -0.08
N TYR A 18 -10.19 -5.24 0.80
CA TYR A 18 -9.88 -4.51 2.03
C TYR A 18 -8.95 -3.35 1.75
N VAL A 19 -9.34 -2.19 2.23
CA VAL A 19 -8.53 -0.96 2.19
C VAL A 19 -8.28 -0.49 3.61
N GLN A 20 -7.06 -0.11 3.89
CA GLN A 20 -6.68 0.54 5.13
C GLN A 20 -6.04 1.88 4.82
N TYR A 21 -6.58 2.96 5.40
CA TYR A 21 -5.96 4.27 5.40
C TYR A 21 -5.37 4.55 6.78
N VAL A 22 -4.09 4.89 6.79
CA VAL A 22 -3.36 5.26 8.00
C VAL A 22 -2.77 6.64 7.78
N SER A 23 -3.08 7.58 8.65
CA SER A 23 -2.32 8.82 8.77
C SER A 23 -1.23 8.66 9.82
N PHE A 24 -0.09 9.28 9.61
CA PHE A 24 1.03 9.20 10.54
C PHE A 24 1.82 10.51 10.59
N ASP A 25 2.33 10.77 11.77
CA ASP A 25 3.29 11.82 12.11
C ASP A 25 4.21 11.26 13.22
N SER A 26 4.27 11.86 14.38
CA SER A 26 4.86 11.27 15.61
C SER A 26 4.01 10.12 16.17
N VAL A 27 2.74 10.01 15.73
CA VAL A 27 1.78 8.96 16.09
C VAL A 27 1.04 8.49 14.85
N ASP A 28 0.72 7.21 14.78
CA ASP A 28 -0.07 6.67 13.69
C ASP A 28 -1.54 6.46 14.09
N HIS A 29 -2.45 6.77 13.17
CA HIS A 29 -3.89 6.62 13.34
C HIS A 29 -4.50 5.85 12.18
N VAL A 30 -5.22 4.76 12.46
CA VAL A 30 -6.06 4.10 11.47
C VAL A 30 -7.32 4.95 11.27
N VAL A 31 -7.41 5.59 10.12
CA VAL A 31 -8.54 6.45 9.76
C VAL A 31 -9.69 5.63 9.19
N TYR A 32 -9.37 4.61 8.41
CA TYR A 32 -10.35 3.67 7.84
C TYR A 32 -9.75 2.28 7.73
N PHE A 33 -10.57 1.27 8.01
CA PHE A 33 -10.28 -0.12 7.71
C PHE A 33 -11.58 -0.85 7.38
N GLY A 34 -11.69 -1.39 6.18
CA GLY A 34 -12.88 -2.11 5.74
C GLY A 34 -12.88 -2.46 4.26
N ASP A 35 -14.00 -2.98 3.78
CA ASP A 35 -14.18 -3.25 2.35
C ASP A 35 -14.25 -1.92 1.58
N SER A 36 -13.59 -1.85 0.44
CA SER A 36 -13.54 -0.64 -0.39
C SER A 36 -14.91 -0.17 -0.88
N LYS A 37 -15.86 -1.09 -1.06
CA LYS A 37 -17.23 -0.76 -1.47
C LYS A 37 -18.02 -0.01 -0.41
N ASP A 38 -17.63 -0.17 0.86
CA ASP A 38 -18.30 0.41 2.02
C ASP A 38 -17.72 1.78 2.42
N ILE A 39 -16.72 2.29 1.68
CA ILE A 39 -16.13 3.61 1.91
C ILE A 39 -17.15 4.70 1.62
N THR A 40 -17.42 5.54 2.61
CA THR A 40 -18.33 6.69 2.51
C THR A 40 -17.58 7.99 2.23
N GLU A 41 -18.29 9.04 1.83
CA GLU A 41 -17.72 10.39 1.70
C GLU A 41 -17.23 10.92 3.06
N ASP A 42 -17.89 10.54 4.17
CA ASP A 42 -17.45 10.91 5.52
C ASP A 42 -16.11 10.24 5.89
N ASP A 43 -15.91 8.99 5.48
CA ASP A 43 -14.62 8.31 5.65
C ASP A 43 -13.51 9.04 4.90
N LEU A 44 -13.77 9.44 3.65
CA LEU A 44 -12.83 10.22 2.86
C LEU A 44 -12.57 11.61 3.46
N GLY A 45 -13.59 12.23 4.03
CA GLY A 45 -13.47 13.48 4.79
C GLY A 45 -12.52 13.33 5.98
N ARG A 46 -12.68 12.27 6.77
CA ARG A 46 -11.80 11.94 7.90
C ARG A 46 -10.35 11.69 7.47
N VAL A 47 -10.13 10.99 6.35
CA VAL A 47 -8.78 10.83 5.78
C VAL A 47 -8.16 12.19 5.49
N TYR A 48 -8.91 13.09 4.84
CA TYR A 48 -8.42 14.43 4.51
C TYR A 48 -8.12 15.28 5.75
N GLU A 49 -8.98 15.25 6.76
CA GLU A 49 -8.79 15.98 8.02
C GLU A 49 -7.55 15.51 8.79
N ASN A 50 -7.22 14.23 8.69
CA ASN A 50 -6.05 13.65 9.33
C ASN A 50 -4.74 13.83 8.55
N MET A 51 -4.77 14.39 7.34
CA MET A 51 -3.58 14.73 6.55
C MET A 51 -2.92 16.06 6.94
N LYS A 52 -3.33 16.69 8.02
CA LYS A 52 -2.73 17.96 8.48
C LYS A 52 -1.34 17.72 9.09
N PRO A 53 -0.32 18.52 8.74
CA PRO A 53 1.00 18.43 9.35
C PRO A 53 0.93 18.66 10.88
N ARG A 54 1.58 17.78 11.66
CA ARG A 54 1.51 17.80 13.13
C ARG A 54 2.85 17.62 13.83
N GLY A 55 3.96 17.71 13.13
CA GLY A 55 5.28 17.66 13.76
C GLY A 55 6.22 16.63 13.14
N GLY A 56 6.72 15.69 13.92
CA GLY A 56 7.69 14.70 13.47
C GLY A 56 7.11 13.66 12.51
N THR A 57 7.98 12.85 11.92
CA THR A 57 7.60 11.81 10.95
C THR A 57 8.23 10.48 11.34
N ARG A 58 7.43 9.54 11.82
CA ARG A 58 7.84 8.16 12.14
C ARG A 58 7.57 7.23 10.97
N LEU A 59 8.17 7.56 9.83
CA LEU A 59 7.94 6.88 8.55
C LEU A 59 8.27 5.39 8.63
N TYR A 60 9.46 5.05 9.11
CA TYR A 60 9.93 3.64 9.11
C TYR A 60 9.20 2.81 10.16
N ASP A 61 8.91 3.35 11.34
CA ASP A 61 8.11 2.67 12.36
C ASP A 61 6.71 2.34 11.83
N THR A 62 6.09 3.30 11.13
CA THR A 62 4.75 3.15 10.54
C THR A 62 4.76 2.11 9.42
N ILE A 63 5.72 2.18 8.50
CA ILE A 63 5.88 1.18 7.44
C ILE A 63 6.04 -0.21 8.07
N HIS A 64 6.96 -0.37 9.02
CA HIS A 64 7.24 -1.65 9.64
C HIS A 64 6.00 -2.24 10.32
N LYS A 65 5.28 -1.44 11.08
CA LYS A 65 4.05 -1.84 11.76
C LYS A 65 2.98 -2.33 10.78
N TYR A 66 2.61 -1.50 9.82
CA TYR A 66 1.45 -1.77 8.96
C TYR A 66 1.74 -2.77 7.84
N LEU A 67 2.97 -2.86 7.37
CA LEU A 67 3.36 -3.88 6.41
C LEU A 67 3.35 -5.28 7.05
N ASN A 68 3.83 -5.42 8.30
CA ASN A 68 3.70 -6.66 9.05
C ASN A 68 2.23 -7.03 9.32
N GLN A 69 1.39 -6.05 9.68
CA GLN A 69 -0.05 -6.29 9.84
C GLN A 69 -0.71 -6.78 8.55
N GLN A 70 -0.34 -6.21 7.39
CA GLN A 70 -0.87 -6.63 6.11
C GLN A 70 -0.46 -8.07 5.78
N MET A 71 0.82 -8.43 5.95
CA MET A 71 1.29 -9.80 5.74
C MET A 71 0.58 -10.80 6.65
N ASN A 72 0.44 -10.48 7.94
CA ASN A 72 -0.28 -11.34 8.87
C ASN A 72 -1.75 -11.56 8.47
N ARG A 73 -2.43 -10.54 7.97
CA ARG A 73 -3.82 -10.67 7.46
C ARG A 73 -3.89 -11.56 6.22
N ILE A 74 -2.91 -11.46 5.34
CA ILE A 74 -2.82 -12.36 4.18
C ILE A 74 -2.67 -13.80 4.66
N ASP A 75 -1.77 -14.05 5.60
CA ASP A 75 -1.57 -15.38 6.18
C ASP A 75 -2.83 -15.92 6.85
N GLU A 76 -3.54 -15.09 7.63
CA GLU A 76 -4.80 -15.48 8.26
C GLU A 76 -5.89 -15.79 7.23
N THR A 77 -5.98 -14.98 6.19
CA THR A 77 -6.92 -15.22 5.08
C THR A 77 -6.63 -16.54 4.39
N ILE A 78 -5.36 -16.81 4.05
CA ILE A 78 -4.94 -18.07 3.42
C ILE A 78 -5.23 -19.27 4.35
N LYS A 79 -4.98 -19.13 5.65
CA LYS A 79 -5.30 -20.18 6.63
C LYS A 79 -6.79 -20.51 6.71
N GLY A 80 -7.65 -19.52 6.46
CA GLY A 80 -9.11 -19.70 6.44
C GLY A 80 -9.66 -20.38 5.18
N LEU A 81 -8.89 -20.46 4.09
CA LEU A 81 -9.34 -21.04 2.82
C LEU A 81 -9.50 -22.57 2.92
N SER A 82 -10.35 -23.13 2.07
CA SER A 82 -10.48 -24.59 1.93
C SER A 82 -9.16 -25.22 1.44
N LYS A 83 -9.00 -26.53 1.66
CA LYS A 83 -7.79 -27.25 1.25
C LYS A 83 -7.51 -27.17 -0.25
N GLU A 84 -8.56 -27.20 -1.06
CA GLU A 84 -8.49 -27.12 -2.53
C GLU A 84 -8.02 -25.74 -2.97
N VAL A 85 -8.59 -24.68 -2.37
CA VAL A 85 -8.18 -23.29 -2.66
C VAL A 85 -6.77 -23.01 -2.15
N LYS A 86 -6.38 -23.57 -0.99
CA LYS A 86 -4.99 -23.46 -0.49
C LYS A 86 -3.96 -24.07 -1.45
N GLY A 87 -4.27 -25.19 -2.08
CA GLY A 87 -3.40 -25.79 -3.11
C GLY A 87 -3.15 -24.79 -4.25
N LEU A 88 -4.22 -24.19 -4.78
CA LEU A 88 -4.13 -23.21 -5.85
C LEU A 88 -3.36 -21.94 -5.45
N VAL A 89 -3.50 -21.49 -4.21
CA VAL A 89 -2.77 -20.31 -3.71
C VAL A 89 -1.29 -20.61 -3.50
N ASN A 90 -0.94 -21.78 -2.98
CA ASN A 90 0.46 -22.17 -2.78
C ASN A 90 1.20 -22.39 -4.10
N ASP A 91 0.52 -22.90 -5.11
CA ASP A 91 1.10 -23.12 -6.45
C ASP A 91 1.17 -21.81 -7.26
N ASN A 92 0.33 -20.83 -6.93
CA ASN A 92 0.27 -19.51 -7.56
C ASN A 92 0.04 -18.42 -6.48
N MET A 93 1.11 -17.99 -5.81
CA MET A 93 1.08 -16.85 -4.86
C MET A 93 0.45 -15.57 -5.44
N SER A 94 0.31 -15.51 -6.75
CA SER A 94 -0.34 -14.41 -7.48
C SER A 94 -1.86 -14.27 -7.26
N MET A 95 -2.49 -15.14 -6.49
CA MET A 95 -3.94 -15.02 -6.19
C MET A 95 -4.27 -14.00 -5.10
N VAL A 96 -3.29 -13.50 -4.36
CA VAL A 96 -3.49 -12.44 -3.36
C VAL A 96 -2.85 -11.14 -3.89
N ALA A 97 -3.66 -10.27 -4.47
CA ALA A 97 -3.19 -8.96 -4.93
C ALA A 97 -3.09 -8.01 -3.73
N ALA A 98 -1.88 -7.73 -3.26
CA ALA A 98 -1.64 -6.84 -2.13
C ALA A 98 -0.75 -5.66 -2.54
N THR A 99 -1.24 -4.43 -2.32
CA THR A 99 -0.51 -3.19 -2.59
C THR A 99 -0.30 -2.43 -1.29
N PHE A 100 0.92 -1.95 -1.08
CA PHE A 100 1.28 -1.06 0.01
C PHE A 100 1.76 0.27 -0.55
N ALA A 101 1.04 1.35 -0.31
CA ALA A 101 1.39 2.67 -0.79
C ALA A 101 1.77 3.60 0.37
N VAL A 102 2.94 4.21 0.26
CA VAL A 102 3.44 5.26 1.16
C VAL A 102 3.30 6.59 0.45
N ILE A 103 2.63 7.55 1.10
CA ILE A 103 2.52 8.93 0.61
C ILE A 103 3.04 9.84 1.72
N THR A 104 4.09 10.59 1.44
CA THR A 104 4.73 11.48 2.43
C THR A 104 5.27 12.75 1.80
N ASP A 105 5.29 13.83 2.56
CA ASP A 105 5.93 15.10 2.21
C ASP A 105 7.22 15.35 3.00
N GLY A 106 7.55 14.45 3.92
CA GLY A 106 8.69 14.58 4.84
C GLY A 106 9.58 13.34 4.89
N ASN A 107 10.83 13.58 5.31
CA ASN A 107 11.77 12.51 5.62
C ASN A 107 11.49 11.96 7.02
N ASP A 108 11.89 10.71 7.23
CA ASP A 108 11.89 10.12 8.57
C ASP A 108 12.83 10.90 9.51
N ASN A 109 12.33 11.24 10.68
CA ASN A 109 13.12 11.97 11.68
C ASN A 109 12.88 11.51 13.14
N GLU A 110 11.95 10.57 13.35
CA GLU A 110 11.58 10.10 14.70
C GLU A 110 11.49 8.58 14.84
N SER A 111 11.71 7.81 13.78
CA SER A 111 11.62 6.36 13.87
C SER A 111 12.75 5.73 14.66
N THR A 112 12.44 4.66 15.36
CA THR A 112 13.40 3.76 16.00
C THR A 112 13.84 2.62 15.07
N ILE A 113 12.96 2.22 14.15
CA ILE A 113 13.24 1.26 13.08
C ILE A 113 14.12 1.93 12.03
N THR A 114 15.04 1.17 11.45
CA THR A 114 15.96 1.68 10.43
C THR A 114 15.41 1.48 9.01
N SER A 115 15.91 2.27 8.06
CA SER A 115 15.61 2.05 6.63
C SER A 115 16.02 0.65 6.15
N LEU A 116 17.09 0.09 6.73
CA LEU A 116 17.55 -1.26 6.42
C LEU A 116 16.54 -2.33 6.86
N ASP A 117 15.87 -2.13 7.99
CA ASP A 117 14.83 -3.05 8.46
C ASP A 117 13.59 -2.97 7.57
N CYS A 118 13.21 -1.77 7.13
CA CYS A 118 12.18 -1.59 6.11
C CYS A 118 12.55 -2.29 4.80
N LYS A 119 13.81 -2.17 4.36
CA LYS A 119 14.32 -2.82 3.15
C LYS A 119 14.19 -4.34 3.20
N LYS A 120 14.54 -4.96 4.33
CA LYS A 120 14.37 -6.40 4.53
C LYS A 120 12.89 -6.80 4.49
N LEU A 121 12.04 -5.97 5.09
CA LEU A 121 10.61 -6.22 5.16
C LEU A 121 9.93 -6.09 3.80
N PHE A 122 10.24 -5.06 3.01
CA PHE A 122 9.73 -4.93 1.63
C PHE A 122 10.24 -6.06 0.72
N LYS A 123 11.49 -6.48 0.89
CA LYS A 123 11.99 -7.66 0.17
C LYS A 123 11.14 -8.89 0.50
N LYS A 124 10.89 -9.16 1.77
CA LYS A 124 10.02 -10.27 2.21
C LYS A 124 8.61 -10.13 1.63
N TYR A 125 8.02 -8.93 1.69
CA TYR A 125 6.69 -8.67 1.16
C TYR A 125 6.58 -8.95 -0.34
N LYS A 126 7.61 -8.58 -1.10
CA LYS A 126 7.69 -8.88 -2.53
C LYS A 126 7.89 -10.38 -2.80
N ASP A 127 8.86 -10.99 -2.14
CA ASP A 127 9.31 -12.36 -2.45
C ASP A 127 8.31 -13.41 -1.95
N ASP A 128 7.78 -13.26 -0.73
CA ASP A 128 6.92 -14.26 -0.09
C ASP A 128 5.43 -14.03 -0.36
N TYR A 129 5.02 -12.80 -0.66
CA TYR A 129 3.60 -12.42 -0.82
C TYR A 129 3.26 -11.88 -2.22
N GLY A 130 4.25 -11.72 -3.10
CA GLY A 130 4.02 -11.09 -4.41
C GLY A 130 3.53 -9.65 -4.31
N GLY A 131 3.72 -9.00 -3.17
CA GLY A 131 3.19 -7.66 -2.91
C GLY A 131 3.89 -6.58 -3.72
N ILE A 132 3.13 -5.56 -4.13
CA ILE A 132 3.67 -4.36 -4.76
C ILE A 132 3.71 -3.23 -3.74
N ALA A 133 4.87 -2.56 -3.64
CA ALA A 133 5.04 -1.36 -2.84
C ALA A 133 5.19 -0.14 -3.75
N LEU A 134 4.54 0.96 -3.39
CA LEU A 134 4.65 2.27 -4.04
C LEU A 134 5.15 3.30 -3.04
N PHE A 135 6.03 4.18 -3.48
CA PHE A 135 6.50 5.31 -2.70
C PHE A 135 6.21 6.62 -3.44
N ILE A 136 5.43 7.48 -2.84
CA ILE A 136 5.00 8.75 -3.41
C ILE A 136 5.45 9.85 -2.47
N ALA A 137 6.34 10.72 -2.94
CA ALA A 137 6.91 11.74 -2.09
C ALA A 137 6.79 13.14 -2.69
N ALA A 138 6.46 14.12 -1.83
CA ALA A 138 6.58 15.53 -2.11
C ALA A 138 7.84 16.08 -1.43
N ASN A 139 8.42 17.13 -2.00
CA ASN A 139 9.54 17.90 -1.40
C ASN A 139 10.82 17.10 -1.08
N GLN A 140 10.98 15.90 -1.62
CA GLN A 140 12.18 15.08 -1.44
C GLN A 140 12.44 14.23 -2.68
N ASN A 141 13.64 13.64 -2.78
CA ASN A 141 13.95 12.71 -3.85
C ASN A 141 13.27 11.37 -3.60
N ALA A 142 12.10 11.18 -4.21
CA ALA A 142 11.27 9.98 -4.04
C ALA A 142 12.04 8.69 -4.39
N SER A 143 12.78 8.67 -5.51
CA SER A 143 13.54 7.49 -5.94
C SER A 143 14.66 7.13 -4.98
N ALA A 144 15.40 8.12 -4.45
CA ALA A 144 16.46 7.86 -3.49
C ALA A 144 15.92 7.28 -2.18
N THR A 145 14.82 7.84 -1.65
CA THR A 145 14.20 7.36 -0.41
C THR A 145 13.57 5.98 -0.63
N ALA A 146 12.89 5.75 -1.75
CA ALA A 146 12.34 4.45 -2.12
C ALA A 146 13.42 3.36 -2.14
N ASN A 147 14.53 3.60 -2.83
CA ASN A 147 15.66 2.67 -2.90
C ASN A 147 16.27 2.38 -1.52
N LEU A 148 16.35 3.38 -0.66
CA LEU A 148 16.88 3.24 0.70
C LEU A 148 16.07 2.23 1.52
N ILE A 149 14.74 2.24 1.37
CA ILE A 149 13.82 1.32 2.05
C ILE A 149 13.48 0.06 1.25
N GLY A 150 14.06 -0.11 0.05
CA GLY A 150 13.91 -1.33 -0.76
C GLY A 150 12.71 -1.35 -1.71
N ILE A 151 12.11 -0.20 -1.98
CA ILE A 151 11.11 -0.05 -3.04
C ILE A 151 11.84 0.30 -4.34
N ASP A 152 11.46 -0.38 -5.43
CA ASP A 152 12.03 -0.16 -6.77
C ASP A 152 11.75 1.29 -7.24
N GLU A 153 12.74 1.90 -7.89
CA GLU A 153 12.61 3.29 -8.39
C GLU A 153 11.47 3.48 -9.40
N ASN A 154 11.11 2.42 -10.15
CA ASN A 154 9.96 2.44 -11.05
C ASN A 154 8.62 2.49 -10.30
N ASN A 155 8.64 2.22 -9.02
CA ASN A 155 7.50 2.32 -8.11
C ASN A 155 7.58 3.58 -7.22
N ALA A 156 8.53 4.48 -7.50
CA ALA A 156 8.67 5.76 -6.83
C ALA A 156 8.12 6.89 -7.71
N LEU A 157 7.27 7.73 -7.13
CA LEU A 157 6.67 8.86 -7.83
C LEU A 157 6.95 10.15 -7.05
N GLN A 158 7.54 11.12 -7.74
CA GLN A 158 7.66 12.48 -7.23
C GLN A 158 6.31 13.18 -7.37
N MET A 159 5.79 13.70 -6.27
CA MET A 159 4.53 14.47 -6.24
C MET A 159 4.83 15.95 -6.05
N GLY A 160 4.17 16.82 -6.80
CA GLY A 160 4.13 18.26 -6.53
C GLY A 160 3.11 18.60 -5.43
N ASN A 161 3.12 19.87 -5.00
CA ASN A 161 2.20 20.36 -3.97
C ASN A 161 0.87 20.89 -4.57
N ASP A 162 0.57 20.53 -5.80
CA ASP A 162 -0.64 20.94 -6.50
C ASP A 162 -1.67 19.80 -6.59
N ARG A 163 -2.90 20.17 -6.92
CA ARG A 163 -4.02 19.24 -7.02
C ARG A 163 -3.82 18.18 -8.09
N ASP A 164 -3.23 18.55 -9.22
CA ASP A 164 -3.07 17.64 -10.36
C ASP A 164 -2.03 16.56 -10.03
N SER A 165 -0.96 16.94 -9.33
CA SER A 165 0.04 16.00 -8.80
C SER A 165 -0.59 15.01 -7.81
N SER A 166 -1.46 15.45 -6.93
CA SER A 166 -2.19 14.57 -5.99
C SER A 166 -3.13 13.61 -6.72
N ILE A 167 -3.81 14.07 -7.77
CA ILE A 167 -4.63 13.23 -8.63
C ILE A 167 -3.79 12.17 -9.36
N ASN A 168 -2.63 12.57 -9.89
CA ASN A 168 -1.72 11.66 -10.57
C ASN A 168 -1.14 10.61 -9.61
N ALA A 169 -0.82 10.97 -8.39
CA ALA A 169 -0.42 10.05 -7.35
C ALA A 169 -1.52 8.99 -7.06
N ALA A 170 -2.76 9.43 -6.89
CA ALA A 170 -3.89 8.53 -6.70
C ALA A 170 -4.12 7.60 -7.90
N LYS A 171 -3.97 8.11 -9.13
CA LYS A 171 -4.04 7.29 -10.35
C LYS A 171 -2.93 6.25 -10.42
N ALA A 172 -1.71 6.58 -10.00
CA ALA A 172 -0.58 5.65 -9.98
C ALA A 172 -0.85 4.47 -9.03
N VAL A 173 -1.37 4.74 -7.83
CA VAL A 173 -1.80 3.70 -6.88
C VAL A 173 -2.88 2.82 -7.51
N ALA A 174 -3.90 3.42 -8.12
CA ALA A 174 -4.98 2.71 -8.78
C ALA A 174 -4.47 1.81 -9.92
N GLN A 175 -3.57 2.32 -10.75
CA GLN A 175 -2.98 1.55 -11.86
C GLN A 175 -2.12 0.39 -11.36
N ALA A 176 -1.38 0.55 -10.27
CA ALA A 176 -0.61 -0.53 -9.67
C ALA A 176 -1.52 -1.67 -9.20
N GLN A 177 -2.66 -1.35 -8.57
CA GLN A 177 -3.66 -2.33 -8.17
C GLN A 177 -4.25 -3.08 -9.37
N VAL A 178 -4.60 -2.36 -10.44
CA VAL A 178 -5.13 -2.97 -11.68
C VAL A 178 -4.08 -3.90 -12.33
N ARG A 179 -2.82 -3.49 -12.40
CA ARG A 179 -1.74 -4.33 -12.97
C ARG A 179 -1.56 -5.62 -12.17
N MET A 180 -1.64 -5.53 -10.84
CA MET A 180 -1.56 -6.70 -9.98
C MET A 180 -2.66 -7.71 -10.28
N VAL A 181 -3.91 -7.25 -10.30
CA VAL A 181 -5.06 -8.11 -10.59
C VAL A 181 -4.98 -8.69 -12.01
N SER A 182 -4.59 -7.88 -12.98
CA SER A 182 -4.45 -8.35 -14.39
C SER A 182 -3.28 -9.31 -14.57
N GLY A 183 -2.17 -9.10 -13.88
CA GLY A 183 -1.01 -10.01 -13.88
C GLY A 183 -1.31 -11.36 -13.25
N THR A 184 -2.15 -11.38 -12.21
CA THR A 184 -2.62 -12.62 -11.58
C THR A 184 -3.56 -13.43 -12.49
N LEU A 185 -4.32 -12.76 -13.35
CA LEU A 185 -5.24 -13.43 -14.29
C LEU A 185 -4.56 -13.82 -15.62
N GLY A 186 -3.40 -13.21 -15.95
CA GLY A 186 -2.69 -13.41 -17.24
C GLY A 186 -1.50 -14.36 -17.19
N GLY A 187 -1.12 -14.90 -16.02
CA GLY A 187 0.08 -15.71 -15.79
C GLY A 187 0.01 -17.19 -16.24
N GLY A 188 -0.82 -17.51 -17.18
CA GLY A 188 -0.98 -18.87 -17.70
C GLY A 188 -0.71 -19.01 -19.18
N ASN A 189 0.47 -18.57 -19.68
CA ASN A 189 1.00 -19.02 -20.97
C ASN A 189 2.42 -18.46 -21.19
N GLY A 190 3.42 -19.29 -21.02
CA GLY A 190 4.80 -19.04 -21.41
C GLY A 190 5.67 -20.21 -21.03
#